data_c1886805b7eb5f1eddcfeec33413b072
#
_entry.id   c1886805b7eb5f1eddcfeec33413b072
#
_cell.length_a   1.000
_cell.length_b   1.000
_cell.length_c   1.000
_cell.angle_alpha   90.00
_cell.angle_beta   90.00
_cell.angle_gamma   90.00
#
_symmetry.space_group_name_H-M   'P 1'
#
loop_
_entity.id
_entity.type
_entity.pdbx_description
1 polymer ?
#
loop_
_entity_poly.entity_id
_entity_poly.type
_entity_poly.pdbx_seq_one_letter_code
_entity_poly.pdbx_strand_id
1 'polypeptide(L)'
;MGIDNEIYTRLAATWWHEDGVLHLLHALNPVRVAYFRQILTARKIDPRGKRALDVGCGGGLLAEEVARLGCRVTGIDPSAASILVARTHAAQKGHDITYRVAPGEAIPYPAGTFDLVYCCDVLEHVDDLDAVVADTARVLKPGGIYFYDTINRNFASKIIAIRLLQDAQWLSCLPPRLHEWQRFIKPAELHKILAQHSIVSGGIAGLVPDANPITLVQALRRRKRGEISYAELGRRLRMHPSRWTLGAYMGFGVKRGEAG
;
A
#
# COMPACT_ATOMS: atom_id res chain seq x y z
N MET A 1 -20.05 13.88 2.46
CA MET A 1 -20.07 12.41 2.43
C MET A 1 -18.64 11.95 2.45
N GLY A 2 -18.23 11.19 3.46
CA GLY A 2 -16.86 10.73 3.64
C GLY A 2 -16.50 9.51 2.77
N ILE A 3 -15.25 9.06 2.91
CA ILE A 3 -14.71 7.84 2.27
C ILE A 3 -15.51 6.61 2.72
N ASP A 4 -15.61 5.61 1.84
CA ASP A 4 -16.34 4.36 2.09
C ASP A 4 -15.34 3.20 2.30
N ASN A 5 -14.79 3.08 3.50
CA ASN A 5 -13.86 2.00 3.83
C ASN A 5 -14.53 0.61 3.94
N GLU A 6 -15.87 0.56 4.12
CA GLU A 6 -16.61 -0.71 4.12
C GLU A 6 -16.56 -1.43 2.75
N ILE A 7 -16.11 -0.76 1.71
CA ILE A 7 -15.94 -1.34 0.38
C ILE A 7 -14.96 -2.53 0.40
N TYR A 8 -13.91 -2.47 1.22
CA TYR A 8 -12.93 -3.56 1.34
C TYR A 8 -13.56 -4.81 1.97
N THR A 9 -14.49 -4.64 2.90
CA THR A 9 -15.27 -5.74 3.48
C THR A 9 -16.25 -6.31 2.45
N ARG A 10 -16.98 -5.46 1.72
CA ARG A 10 -17.96 -5.90 0.70
C ARG A 10 -17.31 -6.59 -0.50
N LEU A 11 -16.13 -6.18 -0.88
CA LEU A 11 -15.38 -6.71 -2.02
C LEU A 11 -14.32 -7.75 -1.62
N ALA A 12 -14.26 -8.16 -0.35
CA ALA A 12 -13.18 -9.00 0.16
C ALA A 12 -12.99 -10.30 -0.66
N ALA A 13 -14.07 -10.95 -1.08
CA ALA A 13 -13.98 -12.16 -1.90
C ALA A 13 -13.28 -11.96 -3.25
N THR A 14 -13.11 -10.71 -3.69
CA THR A 14 -12.54 -10.39 -5.02
C THR A 14 -11.06 -10.04 -5.01
N TRP A 15 -10.38 -10.05 -3.86
CA TRP A 15 -8.95 -9.70 -3.75
C TRP A 15 -8.07 -10.43 -4.78
N TRP A 16 -8.34 -11.70 -5.01
CA TRP A 16 -7.56 -12.56 -5.91
C TRP A 16 -8.25 -12.84 -7.25
N HIS A 17 -9.44 -12.30 -7.48
CA HIS A 17 -10.16 -12.48 -8.75
C HIS A 17 -9.69 -11.49 -9.80
N GLU A 18 -9.34 -11.98 -10.98
CA GLU A 18 -8.86 -11.15 -12.11
C GLU A 18 -9.82 -10.03 -12.54
N ASP A 19 -11.13 -10.23 -12.36
CA ASP A 19 -12.15 -9.23 -12.64
C ASP A 19 -12.55 -8.39 -11.43
N GLY A 20 -11.97 -8.65 -10.25
CA GLY A 20 -12.17 -7.83 -9.06
C GLY A 20 -11.39 -6.52 -9.14
N VAL A 21 -12.01 -5.41 -8.77
CA VAL A 21 -11.35 -4.09 -8.78
C VAL A 21 -10.10 -4.06 -7.89
N LEU A 22 -10.10 -4.79 -6.77
CA LEU A 22 -8.97 -4.90 -5.85
C LEU A 22 -7.76 -5.58 -6.51
N HIS A 23 -7.97 -6.31 -7.61
CA HIS A 23 -6.87 -6.92 -8.38
C HIS A 23 -5.92 -5.87 -9.01
N LEU A 24 -6.35 -4.62 -9.17
CA LEU A 24 -5.44 -3.55 -9.63
C LEU A 24 -4.24 -3.35 -8.71
N LEU A 25 -4.38 -3.64 -7.42
CA LEU A 25 -3.28 -3.55 -6.46
C LEU A 25 -2.14 -4.54 -6.74
N HIS A 26 -2.43 -5.66 -7.43
CA HIS A 26 -1.38 -6.57 -7.91
C HIS A 26 -0.42 -5.88 -8.88
N ALA A 27 -0.86 -4.89 -9.65
CA ALA A 27 0.00 -4.15 -10.58
C ALA A 27 1.06 -3.30 -9.86
N LEU A 28 0.84 -2.96 -8.60
CA LEU A 28 1.75 -2.15 -7.78
C LEU A 28 2.82 -3.02 -7.09
N ASN A 29 2.52 -4.29 -6.79
CA ASN A 29 3.41 -5.13 -6.00
C ASN A 29 4.80 -5.35 -6.62
N PRO A 30 4.96 -5.56 -7.94
CA PRO A 30 6.30 -5.70 -8.53
C PRO A 30 7.20 -4.50 -8.28
N VAL A 31 6.69 -3.27 -8.43
CA VAL A 31 7.47 -2.05 -8.20
C VAL A 31 7.73 -1.81 -6.71
N ARG A 32 6.77 -2.11 -5.82
CA ARG A 32 6.96 -2.06 -4.36
C ARG A 32 8.07 -3.01 -3.92
N VAL A 33 7.98 -4.27 -4.31
CA VAL A 33 8.97 -5.30 -3.95
C VAL A 33 10.36 -4.96 -4.51
N ALA A 34 10.44 -4.46 -5.76
CA ALA A 34 11.70 -4.00 -6.32
C ALA A 34 12.30 -2.85 -5.51
N TYR A 35 11.48 -1.88 -5.10
CA TYR A 35 11.89 -0.77 -4.25
C TYR A 35 12.35 -1.25 -2.87
N PHE A 36 11.61 -2.15 -2.22
CA PHE A 36 12.01 -2.74 -0.93
C PHE A 36 13.38 -3.44 -1.05
N ARG A 37 13.55 -4.30 -2.06
CA ARG A 37 14.84 -4.97 -2.33
C ARG A 37 15.98 -3.99 -2.54
N GLN A 38 15.75 -2.94 -3.32
CA GLN A 38 16.77 -1.91 -3.56
C GLN A 38 17.23 -1.25 -2.26
N ILE A 39 16.29 -0.83 -1.39
CA ILE A 39 16.61 -0.18 -0.12
C ILE A 39 17.28 -1.16 0.84
N LEU A 40 16.78 -2.39 0.98
CA LEU A 40 17.38 -3.41 1.84
C LEU A 40 18.82 -3.74 1.40
N THR A 41 19.05 -3.90 0.09
CA THR A 41 20.39 -4.14 -0.47
C THR A 41 21.32 -2.96 -0.22
N ALA A 42 20.90 -1.72 -0.48
CA ALA A 42 21.69 -0.52 -0.24
C ALA A 42 22.09 -0.35 1.24
N ARG A 43 21.23 -0.86 2.15
CA ARG A 43 21.46 -0.85 3.60
C ARG A 43 22.14 -2.12 4.13
N LYS A 44 22.49 -3.06 3.27
CA LYS A 44 23.11 -4.36 3.62
C LYS A 44 22.26 -5.17 4.59
N ILE A 45 20.93 -5.11 4.44
CA ILE A 45 19.97 -5.87 5.26
C ILE A 45 19.51 -7.08 4.48
N ASP A 46 19.77 -8.28 5.01
CA ASP A 46 19.19 -9.52 4.51
C ASP A 46 17.75 -9.65 5.03
N PRO A 47 16.73 -9.74 4.15
CA PRO A 47 15.35 -9.89 4.57
C PRO A 47 15.04 -11.25 5.20
N ARG A 48 15.86 -12.28 4.98
CA ARG A 48 15.60 -13.64 5.44
C ARG A 48 15.56 -13.70 6.97
N GLY A 49 14.44 -14.24 7.47
CA GLY A 49 14.17 -14.35 8.90
C GLY A 49 13.81 -13.05 9.62
N LYS A 50 13.85 -11.89 8.95
CA LYS A 50 13.39 -10.61 9.51
C LYS A 50 11.88 -10.65 9.78
N ARG A 51 11.48 -10.09 10.92
CA ARG A 51 10.07 -9.93 11.26
C ARG A 51 9.52 -8.71 10.54
N ALA A 52 8.52 -8.91 9.69
CA ALA A 52 7.89 -7.86 8.91
C ALA A 52 6.41 -7.73 9.28
N LEU A 53 5.90 -6.49 9.40
CA LEU A 53 4.49 -6.20 9.63
C LEU A 53 3.91 -5.49 8.41
N ASP A 54 2.80 -6.02 7.90
CA ASP A 54 1.94 -5.42 6.88
C ASP A 54 0.75 -4.73 7.57
N VAL A 55 0.72 -3.40 7.57
CA VAL A 55 -0.37 -2.61 8.15
C VAL A 55 -1.38 -2.29 7.06
N GLY A 56 -2.64 -2.75 7.22
CA GLY A 56 -3.67 -2.69 6.19
C GLY A 56 -3.42 -3.74 5.10
N CYS A 57 -3.16 -4.98 5.49
CA CYS A 57 -2.74 -6.05 4.58
C CYS A 57 -3.82 -6.51 3.59
N GLY A 58 -5.10 -6.11 3.79
CA GLY A 58 -6.22 -6.53 2.96
C GLY A 58 -6.29 -8.05 2.79
N GLY A 59 -6.40 -8.50 1.54
CA GLY A 59 -6.38 -9.93 1.17
C GLY A 59 -5.00 -10.58 1.13
N GLY A 60 -3.95 -9.93 1.67
CA GLY A 60 -2.61 -10.52 1.80
C GLY A 60 -1.72 -10.40 0.57
N LEU A 61 -2.07 -9.57 -0.41
CA LEU A 61 -1.38 -9.48 -1.70
C LEU A 61 0.11 -9.14 -1.56
N LEU A 62 0.44 -8.10 -0.79
CA LEU A 62 1.82 -7.67 -0.58
C LEU A 62 2.51 -8.53 0.49
N ALA A 63 1.77 -9.00 1.50
CA ALA A 63 2.28 -9.88 2.54
C ALA A 63 2.92 -11.15 1.96
N GLU A 64 2.28 -11.80 0.99
CA GLU A 64 2.83 -12.99 0.33
C GLU A 64 4.10 -12.68 -0.49
N GLU A 65 4.15 -11.53 -1.16
CA GLU A 65 5.35 -11.11 -1.88
C GLU A 65 6.54 -10.84 -0.92
N VAL A 66 6.27 -10.23 0.25
CA VAL A 66 7.31 -9.98 1.26
C VAL A 66 7.74 -11.29 1.94
N ALA A 67 6.82 -12.25 2.12
CA ALA A 67 7.18 -13.59 2.59
C ALA A 67 8.11 -14.32 1.61
N ARG A 68 7.91 -14.16 0.29
CA ARG A 68 8.83 -14.68 -0.75
C ARG A 68 10.23 -14.07 -0.71
N LEU A 69 10.40 -12.90 -0.09
CA LEU A 69 11.73 -12.34 0.20
C LEU A 69 12.44 -13.06 1.36
N GLY A 70 11.73 -13.96 2.07
CA GLY A 70 12.23 -14.69 3.22
C GLY A 70 11.91 -14.05 4.56
N CYS A 71 11.09 -13.01 4.61
CA CYS A 71 10.62 -12.42 5.86
C CYS A 71 9.62 -13.32 6.58
N ARG A 72 9.60 -13.25 7.91
CA ARG A 72 8.49 -13.75 8.75
C ARG A 72 7.43 -12.67 8.83
N VAL A 73 6.35 -12.84 8.07
CA VAL A 73 5.36 -11.79 7.88
C VAL A 73 4.19 -11.95 8.84
N THR A 74 3.77 -10.82 9.39
CA THR A 74 2.49 -10.64 10.07
C THR A 74 1.69 -9.59 9.30
N GLY A 75 0.41 -9.84 9.02
CA GLY A 75 -0.50 -8.86 8.42
C GLY A 75 -1.61 -8.48 9.40
N ILE A 76 -1.96 -7.20 9.44
CA ILE A 76 -3.13 -6.69 10.16
C ILE A 76 -4.03 -5.88 9.23
N ASP A 77 -5.34 -6.01 9.42
CA ASP A 77 -6.36 -5.26 8.68
C ASP A 77 -7.64 -5.17 9.53
N PRO A 78 -8.37 -4.05 9.55
CA PRO A 78 -9.63 -3.94 10.30
C PRO A 78 -10.75 -4.81 9.72
N SER A 79 -10.72 -5.18 8.43
CA SER A 79 -11.71 -6.01 7.77
C SER A 79 -11.50 -7.49 8.07
N ALA A 80 -12.35 -8.07 8.92
CA ALA A 80 -12.34 -9.50 9.22
C ALA A 80 -12.56 -10.37 7.94
N ALA A 81 -13.34 -9.88 6.98
CA ALA A 81 -13.57 -10.55 5.71
C ALA A 81 -12.28 -10.61 4.86
N SER A 82 -11.53 -9.50 4.77
CA SER A 82 -10.24 -9.46 4.07
C SER A 82 -9.22 -10.39 4.76
N ILE A 83 -9.15 -10.38 6.08
CA ILE A 83 -8.27 -11.29 6.85
C ILE A 83 -8.60 -12.77 6.61
N LEU A 84 -9.89 -13.11 6.52
CA LEU A 84 -10.28 -14.49 6.19
C LEU A 84 -9.78 -14.91 4.81
N VAL A 85 -9.92 -14.04 3.82
CA VAL A 85 -9.41 -14.28 2.46
C VAL A 85 -7.88 -14.43 2.47
N ALA A 86 -7.16 -13.53 3.15
CA ALA A 86 -5.71 -13.58 3.27
C ALA A 86 -5.22 -14.90 3.87
N ARG A 87 -5.82 -15.33 5.00
CA ARG A 87 -5.51 -16.62 5.65
C ARG A 87 -5.75 -17.81 4.72
N THR A 88 -6.91 -17.82 4.06
CA THR A 88 -7.29 -18.92 3.17
C THR A 88 -6.34 -19.04 1.99
N HIS A 89 -6.01 -17.91 1.35
CA HIS A 89 -5.12 -17.91 0.20
C HIS A 89 -3.69 -18.29 0.58
N ALA A 90 -3.14 -17.73 1.67
CA ALA A 90 -1.81 -18.07 2.16
C ALA A 90 -1.69 -19.56 2.50
N ALA A 91 -2.71 -20.15 3.17
CA ALA A 91 -2.73 -21.59 3.46
C ALA A 91 -2.75 -22.44 2.19
N GLN A 92 -3.55 -22.07 1.19
CA GLN A 92 -3.59 -22.77 -0.12
C GLN A 92 -2.25 -22.70 -0.87
N LYS A 93 -1.48 -21.63 -0.68
CA LYS A 93 -0.16 -21.43 -1.30
C LYS A 93 1.00 -21.93 -0.44
N GLY A 94 0.74 -22.44 0.76
CA GLY A 94 1.79 -22.94 1.67
C GLY A 94 2.65 -21.83 2.27
N HIS A 95 2.13 -20.59 2.36
CA HIS A 95 2.83 -19.49 3.02
C HIS A 95 2.55 -19.48 4.52
N ASP A 96 3.61 -19.42 5.33
CA ASP A 96 3.52 -19.24 6.79
C ASP A 96 3.45 -17.74 7.13
N ILE A 97 2.23 -17.19 7.09
CA ILE A 97 1.95 -15.78 7.39
C ILE A 97 0.89 -15.70 8.48
N THR A 98 1.17 -14.91 9.52
CA THR A 98 0.19 -14.65 10.59
C THR A 98 -0.67 -13.46 10.21
N TYR A 99 -2.01 -13.64 10.22
CA TYR A 99 -2.96 -12.54 9.97
C TYR A 99 -3.84 -12.29 11.19
N ARG A 100 -4.07 -11.00 11.53
CA ARG A 100 -4.95 -10.59 12.65
C ARG A 100 -5.88 -9.44 12.24
N VAL A 101 -7.08 -9.45 12.79
CA VAL A 101 -8.00 -8.31 12.68
C VAL A 101 -7.56 -7.25 13.70
N ALA A 102 -7.07 -6.12 13.21
CA ALA A 102 -6.67 -4.98 14.02
C ALA A 102 -6.55 -3.72 13.15
N PRO A 103 -6.87 -2.53 13.68
CA PRO A 103 -6.62 -1.25 13.00
C PRO A 103 -5.13 -0.87 13.08
N GLY A 104 -4.70 0.00 12.17
CA GLY A 104 -3.33 0.53 12.14
C GLY A 104 -3.02 1.48 13.30
N GLU A 105 -4.04 2.12 13.87
CA GLU A 105 -3.97 3.03 15.01
C GLU A 105 -3.74 2.32 16.36
N ALA A 106 -3.91 0.98 16.40
CA ALA A 106 -3.76 0.18 17.63
C ALA A 106 -3.18 -1.20 17.28
N ILE A 107 -1.90 -1.25 16.96
CA ILE A 107 -1.19 -2.46 16.54
C ILE A 107 -0.98 -3.40 17.76
N PRO A 108 -1.55 -4.63 17.77
CA PRO A 108 -1.58 -5.50 18.95
C PRO A 108 -0.26 -6.26 19.16
N TYR A 109 0.86 -5.55 19.15
CA TYR A 109 2.20 -6.08 19.36
C TYR A 109 3.03 -5.18 20.27
N PRO A 110 3.97 -5.72 21.06
CA PRO A 110 4.88 -4.94 21.90
C PRO A 110 5.77 -3.99 21.09
N ALA A 111 6.28 -2.96 21.76
CA ALA A 111 7.29 -2.07 21.20
C ALA A 111 8.53 -2.85 20.72
N GLY A 112 9.16 -2.38 19.63
CA GLY A 112 10.38 -2.97 19.10
C GLY A 112 10.25 -4.42 18.64
N THR A 113 9.07 -4.82 18.15
CA THR A 113 8.80 -6.18 17.70
C THR A 113 9.31 -6.47 16.29
N PHE A 114 9.19 -5.53 15.37
CA PHE A 114 9.43 -5.74 13.94
C PHE A 114 10.72 -5.10 13.45
N ASP A 115 11.41 -5.78 12.55
CA ASP A 115 12.57 -5.26 11.84
C ASP A 115 12.13 -4.36 10.67
N LEU A 116 11.01 -4.72 10.04
CA LEU A 116 10.40 -4.01 8.91
C LEU A 116 8.92 -3.79 9.20
N VAL A 117 8.40 -2.61 8.87
CA VAL A 117 6.95 -2.33 8.83
C VAL A 117 6.65 -1.72 7.48
N TYR A 118 5.56 -2.09 6.84
CA TYR A 118 5.10 -1.44 5.62
C TYR A 118 3.60 -1.20 5.66
N CYS A 119 3.21 -0.09 5.02
CA CYS A 119 1.84 0.40 4.99
C CYS A 119 1.60 1.00 3.60
N CYS A 120 0.95 0.25 2.72
CA CYS A 120 0.83 0.57 1.30
C CYS A 120 -0.63 0.67 0.87
N ASP A 121 -1.02 1.77 0.20
CA ASP A 121 -2.41 2.13 -0.14
C ASP A 121 -3.36 2.17 1.07
N VAL A 122 -2.90 2.65 2.22
CA VAL A 122 -3.66 2.65 3.48
C VAL A 122 -3.73 4.04 4.11
N LEU A 123 -2.64 4.80 4.08
CA LEU A 123 -2.51 6.05 4.84
C LEU A 123 -3.57 7.09 4.47
N GLU A 124 -4.05 7.12 3.24
CA GLU A 124 -5.16 7.97 2.77
C GLU A 124 -6.54 7.51 3.23
N HIS A 125 -6.63 6.31 3.81
CA HIS A 125 -7.88 5.71 4.27
C HIS A 125 -8.08 5.76 5.79
N VAL A 126 -7.02 6.00 6.57
CA VAL A 126 -7.08 6.00 8.03
C VAL A 126 -7.70 7.28 8.58
N ASP A 127 -8.33 7.19 9.74
CA ASP A 127 -8.95 8.36 10.36
C ASP A 127 -7.92 9.21 11.12
N ASP A 128 -6.91 8.59 11.72
CA ASP A 128 -5.84 9.25 12.44
C ASP A 128 -4.46 8.81 11.92
N LEU A 129 -3.93 9.57 10.97
CA LEU A 129 -2.62 9.32 10.37
C LEU A 129 -1.49 9.41 11.41
N ASP A 130 -1.58 10.33 12.37
CA ASP A 130 -0.57 10.49 13.41
C ASP A 130 -0.52 9.27 14.33
N ALA A 131 -1.68 8.74 14.74
CA ALA A 131 -1.78 7.53 15.54
C ALA A 131 -1.22 6.29 14.82
N VAL A 132 -1.49 6.12 13.52
CA VAL A 132 -0.91 5.02 12.73
C VAL A 132 0.60 5.10 12.67
N VAL A 133 1.15 6.30 12.44
CA VAL A 133 2.62 6.49 12.38
C VAL A 133 3.24 6.32 13.77
N ALA A 134 2.60 6.82 14.82
CA ALA A 134 3.05 6.64 16.22
C ALA A 134 3.15 5.16 16.58
N ASP A 135 2.10 4.40 16.28
CA ASP A 135 2.03 2.97 16.62
C ASP A 135 2.97 2.12 15.75
N THR A 136 3.11 2.48 14.47
CA THR A 136 4.15 1.94 13.59
C THR A 136 5.55 2.17 14.16
N ALA A 137 5.85 3.40 14.59
CA ALA A 137 7.13 3.72 15.21
C ALA A 137 7.36 2.94 16.51
N ARG A 138 6.32 2.77 17.33
CA ARG A 138 6.39 2.01 18.58
C ARG A 138 6.78 0.56 18.34
N VAL A 139 6.12 -0.12 17.40
CA VAL A 139 6.38 -1.55 17.15
C VAL A 139 7.64 -1.82 16.33
N LEU A 140 8.15 -0.82 15.63
CA LEU A 140 9.38 -0.92 14.85
C LEU A 140 10.60 -0.89 15.77
N LYS A 141 11.58 -1.76 15.56
CA LYS A 141 12.85 -1.76 16.28
C LYS A 141 13.67 -0.51 15.99
N PRO A 142 14.51 -0.04 16.93
CA PRO A 142 15.56 0.91 16.61
C PRO A 142 16.38 0.44 15.39
N GLY A 143 16.61 1.31 14.41
CA GLY A 143 17.26 0.96 13.14
C GLY A 143 16.36 0.20 12.15
N GLY A 144 15.14 -0.17 12.54
CA GLY A 144 14.17 -0.81 11.66
C GLY A 144 13.68 0.12 10.55
N ILE A 145 13.17 -0.47 9.46
CA ILE A 145 12.73 0.26 8.27
C ILE A 145 11.21 0.27 8.18
N TYR A 146 10.65 1.46 7.98
CA TYR A 146 9.28 1.69 7.59
C TYR A 146 9.20 1.98 6.10
N PHE A 147 8.44 1.18 5.35
CA PHE A 147 8.08 1.44 3.96
C PHE A 147 6.64 1.91 3.88
N TYR A 148 6.36 2.82 2.97
CA TYR A 148 5.00 3.32 2.76
C TYR A 148 4.79 3.72 1.30
N ASP A 149 3.54 3.71 0.88
CA ASP A 149 3.08 4.48 -0.27
C ASP A 149 1.69 5.05 -0.01
N THR A 150 1.35 6.10 -0.74
CA THR A 150 0.08 6.81 -0.66
C THR A 150 -0.09 7.75 -1.85
N ILE A 151 -1.23 8.43 -1.94
CA ILE A 151 -1.53 9.38 -3.01
C ILE A 151 -1.16 10.81 -2.57
N ASN A 152 -0.42 11.51 -3.42
CA ASN A 152 -0.02 12.89 -3.15
C ASN A 152 -1.19 13.86 -3.30
N ARG A 153 -1.44 14.72 -2.31
CA ARG A 153 -2.46 15.78 -2.37
C ARG A 153 -2.01 16.95 -3.21
N ASN A 154 -2.26 16.88 -4.51
CA ASN A 154 -2.02 17.97 -5.46
C ASN A 154 -3.11 18.04 -6.52
N PHE A 155 -3.03 19.05 -7.42
CA PHE A 155 -4.05 19.23 -8.45
C PHE A 155 -4.07 18.09 -9.47
N ALA A 156 -2.91 17.53 -9.83
CA ALA A 156 -2.84 16.43 -10.80
C ALA A 156 -3.54 15.17 -10.25
N SER A 157 -3.27 14.79 -9.00
CA SER A 157 -3.93 13.64 -8.36
C SER A 157 -5.45 13.85 -8.20
N LYS A 158 -5.90 15.10 -7.93
CA LYS A 158 -7.32 15.42 -7.90
C LYS A 158 -8.01 15.14 -9.25
N ILE A 159 -7.37 15.54 -10.34
CA ILE A 159 -7.92 15.28 -11.68
C ILE A 159 -7.85 13.78 -12.01
N ILE A 160 -6.70 13.15 -11.82
CA ILE A 160 -6.49 11.76 -12.25
C ILE A 160 -7.28 10.80 -11.35
N ALA A 161 -7.02 10.77 -10.04
CA ALA A 161 -7.60 9.77 -9.15
C ALA A 161 -9.09 9.99 -8.90
N ILE A 162 -9.53 11.23 -8.70
CA ILE A 162 -10.92 11.53 -8.38
C ILE A 162 -11.74 11.73 -9.66
N ARG A 163 -11.38 12.74 -10.49
CA ARG A 163 -12.25 13.11 -11.62
C ARG A 163 -12.26 12.08 -12.75
N LEU A 164 -11.11 11.47 -13.08
CA LEU A 164 -11.02 10.53 -14.20
C LEU A 164 -11.26 9.08 -13.77
N LEU A 165 -10.55 8.58 -12.76
CA LEU A 165 -10.59 7.17 -12.40
C LEU A 165 -11.79 6.79 -11.51
N GLN A 166 -12.33 7.73 -10.72
CA GLN A 166 -13.46 7.48 -9.83
C GLN A 166 -14.78 8.04 -10.36
N ASP A 167 -14.84 9.33 -10.76
CA ASP A 167 -16.10 10.04 -11.03
C ASP A 167 -16.55 9.99 -12.50
N ALA A 168 -15.60 9.95 -13.47
CA ALA A 168 -15.94 10.03 -14.88
C ALA A 168 -16.66 8.77 -15.39
N GLN A 169 -17.96 8.87 -15.67
CA GLN A 169 -18.78 7.72 -16.06
C GLN A 169 -18.25 6.93 -17.26
N TRP A 170 -17.54 7.58 -18.18
CA TRP A 170 -17.01 6.99 -19.42
C TRP A 170 -15.60 6.38 -19.25
N LEU A 171 -14.92 6.64 -18.13
CA LEU A 171 -13.53 6.21 -17.89
C LEU A 171 -13.32 5.54 -16.52
N SER A 172 -14.22 5.79 -15.56
CA SER A 172 -14.07 5.31 -14.18
C SER A 172 -13.89 3.79 -14.14
N CYS A 173 -12.82 3.36 -13.50
CA CYS A 173 -12.52 1.95 -13.20
C CYS A 173 -12.43 1.70 -11.70
N LEU A 174 -12.55 2.73 -10.88
CA LEU A 174 -12.59 2.65 -9.42
C LEU A 174 -14.03 2.81 -8.91
N PRO A 175 -14.36 2.19 -7.78
CA PRO A 175 -15.64 2.38 -7.12
C PRO A 175 -15.86 3.84 -6.72
N PRO A 176 -17.11 4.30 -6.69
CA PRO A 176 -17.44 5.62 -6.17
C PRO A 176 -17.08 5.72 -4.68
N ARG A 177 -16.60 6.90 -4.27
CA ARG A 177 -16.23 7.19 -2.88
C ARG A 177 -15.09 6.32 -2.31
N LEU A 178 -14.32 5.68 -3.16
CA LEU A 178 -13.12 4.95 -2.73
C LEU A 178 -12.08 5.91 -2.15
N HIS A 179 -11.93 7.08 -2.75
CA HIS A 179 -10.97 8.09 -2.33
C HIS A 179 -11.65 9.45 -2.10
N GLU A 180 -11.09 10.22 -1.17
CA GLU A 180 -11.41 11.62 -0.91
C GLU A 180 -10.14 12.45 -1.00
N TRP A 181 -10.12 13.44 -1.91
CA TRP A 181 -8.89 14.20 -2.20
C TRP A 181 -8.27 14.89 -0.96
N GLN A 182 -9.10 15.31 0.00
CA GLN A 182 -8.65 15.94 1.25
C GLN A 182 -7.81 15.01 2.11
N ARG A 183 -8.01 13.70 2.00
CA ARG A 183 -7.26 12.66 2.73
C ARG A 183 -5.94 12.28 2.06
N PHE A 184 -5.71 12.70 0.81
CA PHE A 184 -4.40 12.52 0.19
C PHE A 184 -3.33 13.30 0.95
N ILE A 185 -2.10 12.79 0.95
CA ILE A 185 -1.05 13.26 1.88
C ILE A 185 0.10 13.84 1.07
N LYS A 186 0.47 15.10 1.34
CA LYS A 186 1.67 15.68 0.73
C LYS A 186 2.92 15.06 1.33
N PRO A 187 3.98 14.79 0.52
CA PRO A 187 5.23 14.24 1.03
C PRO A 187 5.79 15.01 2.24
N ALA A 188 5.76 16.35 2.21
CA ALA A 188 6.26 17.17 3.31
C ALA A 188 5.44 17.01 4.62
N GLU A 189 4.13 16.81 4.51
CA GLU A 189 3.26 16.56 5.67
C GLU A 189 3.59 15.20 6.30
N LEU A 190 3.71 14.15 5.48
CA LEU A 190 4.08 12.82 5.97
C LEU A 190 5.49 12.82 6.59
N HIS A 191 6.45 13.46 5.96
CA HIS A 191 7.81 13.56 6.51
C HIS A 191 7.84 14.26 7.87
N LYS A 192 7.00 15.29 8.07
CA LYS A 192 6.88 15.97 9.37
C LYS A 192 6.34 15.02 10.45
N ILE A 193 5.28 14.26 10.14
CA ILE A 193 4.69 13.29 11.06
C ILE A 193 5.70 12.17 11.37
N LEU A 194 6.37 11.61 10.37
CA LEU A 194 7.41 10.60 10.56
C LEU A 194 8.51 11.10 11.52
N ALA A 195 8.97 12.34 11.34
CA ALA A 195 10.01 12.94 12.17
C ALA A 195 9.56 13.14 13.63
N GLN A 196 8.29 13.47 13.87
CA GLN A 196 7.71 13.58 15.22
C GLN A 196 7.76 12.25 15.99
N HIS A 197 7.64 11.13 15.26
CA HIS A 197 7.71 9.78 15.83
C HIS A 197 9.08 9.10 15.62
N SER A 198 10.16 9.89 15.55
CA SER A 198 11.54 9.39 15.45
C SER A 198 11.82 8.51 14.22
N ILE A 199 11.05 8.64 13.14
CA ILE A 199 11.31 8.00 11.85
C ILE A 199 11.94 9.03 10.90
N VAL A 200 13.22 8.82 10.55
CA VAL A 200 13.93 9.67 9.60
C VAL A 200 13.65 9.21 8.19
N SER A 201 13.06 10.08 7.36
CA SER A 201 12.83 9.79 5.96
C SER A 201 14.14 9.53 5.22
N GLY A 202 14.18 8.43 4.47
CA GLY A 202 15.34 8.02 3.66
C GLY A 202 15.21 8.37 2.18
N GLY A 203 14.06 8.92 1.77
CA GLY A 203 13.78 9.30 0.38
C GLY A 203 12.41 8.83 -0.10
N ILE A 204 11.96 9.42 -1.20
CA ILE A 204 10.69 9.08 -1.87
C ILE A 204 10.90 8.90 -3.37
N ALA A 205 10.00 8.15 -4.00
CA ALA A 205 9.88 8.00 -5.45
C ALA A 205 8.40 8.05 -5.84
N GLY A 206 8.07 8.69 -6.95
CA GLY A 206 6.73 8.62 -7.51
C GLY A 206 6.42 7.23 -8.07
N LEU A 207 5.15 6.89 -8.14
CA LEU A 207 4.62 5.71 -8.79
C LEU A 207 3.85 6.15 -10.03
N VAL A 208 4.33 5.80 -11.20
CA VAL A 208 3.73 6.22 -12.48
C VAL A 208 3.60 5.02 -13.43
N PRO A 209 2.55 4.99 -14.28
CA PRO A 209 2.44 3.98 -15.32
C PRO A 209 3.46 4.23 -16.43
N ASP A 210 4.06 3.15 -16.96
CA ASP A 210 4.95 3.15 -18.14
C ASP A 210 4.14 3.07 -19.45
N ALA A 211 3.00 3.67 -19.50
CA ALA A 211 2.15 3.70 -20.68
C ALA A 211 1.98 5.13 -21.17
N ASN A 212 2.01 5.33 -22.50
CA ASN A 212 1.65 6.64 -22.99
C ASN A 212 0.18 6.96 -22.69
N PRO A 213 -0.19 8.25 -22.56
CA PRO A 213 -1.54 8.63 -22.16
C PRO A 213 -2.65 8.08 -23.06
N ILE A 214 -2.41 7.96 -24.35
CA ILE A 214 -3.40 7.44 -25.32
C ILE A 214 -3.66 5.95 -25.03
N THR A 215 -2.61 5.15 -24.90
CA THR A 215 -2.72 3.73 -24.58
C THR A 215 -3.41 3.50 -23.23
N LEU A 216 -3.11 4.34 -22.23
CA LEU A 216 -3.75 4.30 -20.92
C LEU A 216 -5.26 4.57 -21.02
N VAL A 217 -5.66 5.64 -21.70
CA VAL A 217 -7.09 5.97 -21.89
C VAL A 217 -7.81 4.86 -22.65
N GLN A 218 -7.19 4.28 -23.68
CA GLN A 218 -7.77 3.14 -24.41
C GLN A 218 -7.96 1.92 -23.50
N ALA A 219 -6.97 1.58 -22.68
CA ALA A 219 -7.05 0.47 -21.74
C ALA A 219 -8.18 0.66 -20.70
N LEU A 220 -8.29 1.87 -20.13
CA LEU A 220 -9.34 2.22 -19.18
C LEU A 220 -10.73 2.13 -19.83
N ARG A 221 -10.90 2.63 -21.07
CA ARG A 221 -12.16 2.51 -21.81
C ARG A 221 -12.53 1.07 -22.10
N ARG A 222 -11.56 0.24 -22.50
CA ARG A 222 -11.78 -1.20 -22.72
C ARG A 222 -12.20 -1.89 -21.43
N ARG A 223 -11.53 -1.57 -20.29
CA ARG A 223 -11.95 -2.10 -18.97
C ARG A 223 -13.39 -1.67 -18.64
N LYS A 224 -13.73 -0.40 -18.85
CA LYS A 224 -15.07 0.12 -18.58
C LYS A 224 -16.17 -0.58 -19.39
N ARG A 225 -15.86 -1.03 -20.62
CA ARG A 225 -16.78 -1.81 -21.47
C ARG A 225 -16.78 -3.30 -21.15
N GLY A 226 -15.97 -3.77 -20.19
CA GLY A 226 -15.83 -5.18 -19.86
C GLY A 226 -15.04 -6.00 -20.88
N GLU A 227 -14.31 -5.37 -21.80
CA GLU A 227 -13.51 -6.03 -22.84
C GLU A 227 -12.20 -6.63 -22.32
N ILE A 228 -11.70 -6.14 -21.18
CA ILE A 228 -10.53 -6.64 -20.49
C ILE A 228 -10.77 -6.74 -18.99
N SER A 229 -10.12 -7.68 -18.32
CA SER A 229 -10.15 -7.82 -16.85
C SER A 229 -9.36 -6.71 -16.14
N TYR A 230 -9.50 -6.57 -14.83
CA TYR A 230 -8.63 -5.71 -14.02
C TYR A 230 -7.19 -6.23 -14.00
N ALA A 231 -6.99 -7.55 -14.03
CA ALA A 231 -5.68 -8.15 -14.19
C ALA A 231 -4.99 -7.71 -15.48
N GLU A 232 -5.71 -7.74 -16.61
CA GLU A 232 -5.16 -7.28 -17.89
C GLU A 232 -4.89 -5.77 -17.89
N LEU A 233 -5.77 -4.96 -17.30
CA LEU A 233 -5.52 -3.54 -17.11
C LEU A 233 -4.24 -3.32 -16.31
N GLY A 234 -4.07 -4.02 -15.18
CA GLY A 234 -2.86 -3.94 -14.34
C GLY A 234 -1.58 -4.29 -15.11
N ARG A 235 -1.59 -5.36 -15.91
CA ARG A 235 -0.46 -5.74 -16.77
C ARG A 235 -0.08 -4.64 -17.78
N ARG A 236 -1.05 -3.88 -18.26
CA ARG A 236 -0.83 -2.77 -19.22
C ARG A 236 -0.30 -1.50 -18.56
N LEU A 237 -0.60 -1.29 -17.27
CA LEU A 237 -0.11 -0.12 -16.53
C LEU A 237 1.41 -0.13 -16.37
N ARG A 238 2.01 -1.31 -16.09
CA ARG A 238 3.47 -1.47 -15.87
C ARG A 238 4.04 -0.33 -15.02
N MET A 239 3.66 -0.30 -13.75
CA MET A 239 4.08 0.77 -12.84
C MET A 239 5.61 0.80 -12.68
N HIS A 240 6.20 1.99 -12.62
CA HIS A 240 7.63 2.17 -12.40
C HIS A 240 7.92 3.36 -11.45
N PRO A 241 9.11 3.39 -10.81
CA PRO A 241 9.52 4.50 -9.98
C PRO A 241 9.82 5.74 -10.82
N SER A 242 9.48 6.93 -10.31
CA SER A 242 9.74 8.21 -10.96
C SER A 242 10.24 9.23 -9.94
N ARG A 243 11.01 10.24 -10.43
CA ARG A 243 11.31 11.44 -9.63
C ARG A 243 10.10 12.35 -9.42
N TRP A 244 9.04 12.18 -10.22
CA TRP A 244 7.83 13.01 -10.15
C TRP A 244 6.77 12.32 -9.30
N THR A 245 6.34 12.98 -8.24
CA THR A 245 5.29 12.50 -7.33
C THR A 245 3.92 13.11 -7.65
N LEU A 246 3.55 13.14 -8.93
CA LEU A 246 2.31 13.79 -9.38
C LEU A 246 1.04 13.02 -9.01
N GLY A 247 1.10 11.69 -8.91
CA GLY A 247 0.01 10.83 -8.47
C GLY A 247 0.32 10.22 -7.12
N ALA A 248 0.53 8.89 -7.11
CA ALA A 248 1.01 8.18 -5.93
C ALA A 248 2.53 8.32 -5.77
N TYR A 249 3.01 8.12 -4.56
CA TYR A 249 4.43 8.04 -4.24
C TYR A 249 4.68 6.98 -3.17
N MET A 250 5.86 6.38 -3.23
CA MET A 250 6.38 5.46 -2.23
C MET A 250 7.61 6.04 -1.56
N GLY A 251 7.88 5.61 -0.33
CA GLY A 251 9.03 6.06 0.41
C GLY A 251 9.45 5.09 1.49
N PHE A 252 10.53 5.42 2.18
CA PHE A 252 10.95 4.72 3.36
C PHE A 252 11.47 5.67 4.43
N GLY A 253 11.44 5.21 5.66
CA GLY A 253 12.09 5.86 6.79
C GLY A 253 12.78 4.84 7.69
N VAL A 254 13.67 5.33 8.54
CA VAL A 254 14.41 4.51 9.51
C VAL A 254 14.14 5.03 10.89
N LYS A 255 13.72 4.14 11.80
CA LYS A 255 13.52 4.51 13.21
C LYS A 255 14.88 4.82 13.84
N ARG A 256 15.00 6.01 14.43
CA ARG A 256 16.18 6.36 15.24
C ARG A 256 16.30 5.41 16.44
N GLY A 257 17.53 5.04 16.79
CA GLY A 257 17.81 4.51 18.11
C GLY A 257 17.51 5.58 19.16
N GLU A 258 17.09 5.18 20.35
CA GLU A 258 17.12 6.09 21.48
C GLU A 258 18.57 6.56 21.64
N ALA A 259 18.79 7.87 21.66
CA ALA A 259 20.09 8.41 22.04
C ALA A 259 20.30 8.01 23.50
N GLY A 260 21.24 7.10 23.75
CA GLY A 260 21.66 6.74 25.09
C GLY A 260 22.32 7.91 25.79
#